data_7cfcc4e26921a4749e44108930f1069b
#
_entry.id   7cfcc4e26921a4749e44108930f1069b
#
_cell.length_a   1.000
_cell.length_b   1.000
_cell.length_c   1.000
_cell.angle_alpha   90.00
_cell.angle_beta   90.00
_cell.angle_gamma   90.00
#
_symmetry.space_group_name_H-M   'P 1'
#
loop_
_entity.id
_entity.type
_entity.pdbx_description
1 polymer ?
#
loop_
_entity_poly.entity_id
_entity_poly.type
_entity_poly.pdbx_seq_one_letter_code
_entity_poly.pdbx_strand_id
1 'polypeptide(L)'
;MAQWNPLHDLMSLQDRMNRLFEDATQRRTGEAESSDDVECADWYPAADVYENNGEYIVAVDLPGIDRSTLDISIDDNRLTVKGKRSTENSTEQRGECPKGNFLRTFSVPASIDQRDIKADYKDGVLQIRLPKQPERKAQRIEIKVS
;
A
#
# COMPACT_ATOMS: atom_id res chain seq x y z
N MET A 1 18.23 -25.97 15.91
CA MET A 1 19.02 -25.60 14.73
C MET A 1 18.11 -25.02 13.68
N ALA A 2 18.25 -23.75 13.41
CA ALA A 2 17.56 -23.16 12.30
C ALA A 2 18.11 -23.76 11.01
N GLN A 3 17.32 -24.55 10.34
CA GLN A 3 17.70 -25.05 9.03
C GLN A 3 17.67 -23.89 8.05
N TRP A 4 18.83 -23.46 7.65
CA TRP A 4 18.96 -22.51 6.58
C TRP A 4 18.49 -23.16 5.30
N ASN A 5 17.44 -22.60 4.70
CA ASN A 5 16.91 -23.08 3.44
C ASN A 5 17.29 -22.08 2.34
N PRO A 6 18.34 -22.35 1.55
CA PRO A 6 18.80 -21.42 0.54
C PRO A 6 17.77 -21.14 -0.55
N LEU A 7 16.89 -22.10 -0.83
CA LEU A 7 15.82 -21.90 -1.80
C LEU A 7 14.76 -20.92 -1.31
N HIS A 8 14.42 -20.99 -0.04
CA HIS A 8 13.47 -20.08 0.57
C HIS A 8 14.04 -18.65 0.64
N ASP A 9 15.30 -18.53 1.01
CA ASP A 9 15.96 -17.23 1.02
C ASP A 9 16.10 -16.63 -0.37
N LEU A 10 16.35 -17.46 -1.36
CA LEU A 10 16.45 -17.04 -2.75
C LEU A 10 15.08 -16.54 -3.25
N MET A 11 14.00 -17.25 -2.93
CA MET A 11 12.64 -16.84 -3.30
C MET A 11 12.22 -15.55 -2.62
N SER A 12 12.55 -15.39 -1.34
CA SER A 12 12.30 -14.16 -0.60
C SER A 12 13.08 -12.98 -1.17
N LEU A 13 14.32 -13.21 -1.56
CA LEU A 13 15.16 -12.20 -2.19
C LEU A 13 14.59 -11.80 -3.56
N GLN A 14 14.13 -12.78 -4.32
CA GLN A 14 13.53 -12.56 -5.62
C GLN A 14 12.23 -11.77 -5.50
N ASP A 15 11.39 -12.07 -4.51
CA ASP A 15 10.19 -11.32 -4.22
C ASP A 15 10.49 -9.87 -3.85
N ARG A 16 11.51 -9.67 -3.01
CA ARG A 16 11.95 -8.32 -2.62
C ARG A 16 12.48 -7.55 -3.83
N MET A 17 13.24 -8.19 -4.68
CA MET A 17 13.74 -7.58 -5.91
C MET A 17 12.62 -7.25 -6.87
N ASN A 18 11.63 -8.12 -7.01
CA ASN A 18 10.46 -7.88 -7.84
C ASN A 18 9.65 -6.69 -7.33
N ARG A 19 9.47 -6.58 -6.01
CA ARG A 19 8.78 -5.43 -5.41
C ARG A 19 9.55 -4.14 -5.62
N LEU A 20 10.86 -4.16 -5.43
CA LEU A 20 11.71 -3.00 -5.70
C LEU A 20 11.68 -2.63 -7.18
N PHE A 21 11.66 -3.63 -8.05
CA PHE A 21 11.58 -3.42 -9.47
C PHE A 21 10.22 -2.87 -9.89
N GLU A 22 9.13 -3.36 -9.30
CA GLU A 22 7.80 -2.82 -9.51
C GLU A 22 7.70 -1.38 -9.02
N ASP A 23 8.22 -1.08 -7.83
CA ASP A 23 8.28 0.28 -7.31
C ASP A 23 9.10 1.19 -8.21
N ALA A 24 10.27 0.74 -8.66
CA ALA A 24 11.11 1.50 -9.57
C ALA A 24 10.45 1.67 -10.94
N THR A 25 9.76 0.65 -11.43
CA THR A 25 9.03 0.70 -12.69
C THR A 25 7.81 1.61 -12.57
N GLN A 26 7.10 1.57 -11.46
CA GLN A 26 6.02 2.49 -11.18
C GLN A 26 6.51 3.94 -11.08
N ARG A 27 7.69 4.15 -10.53
CA ARG A 27 8.31 5.47 -10.51
C ARG A 27 8.69 5.96 -11.89
N ARG A 28 9.11 5.04 -12.78
CA ARG A 28 9.51 5.36 -14.15
C ARG A 28 8.36 5.39 -15.13
N THR A 29 7.37 4.52 -14.93
CA THR A 29 6.22 4.39 -15.82
C THR A 29 4.96 5.04 -15.27
N GLY A 30 5.08 5.68 -14.14
CA GLY A 30 4.07 6.63 -13.66
C GLY A 30 3.67 7.65 -14.71
N GLU A 31 4.41 7.60 -15.78
CA GLU A 31 4.17 8.27 -17.04
C GLU A 31 2.77 8.09 -17.59
N ALA A 32 2.14 6.95 -17.41
CA ALA A 32 1.03 6.62 -18.26
C ALA A 32 -0.33 7.03 -17.70
N GLU A 33 -0.52 7.20 -16.39
CA GLU A 33 -1.89 7.33 -15.88
C GLU A 33 -2.13 8.35 -14.77
N SER A 34 -1.09 8.87 -14.18
CA SER A 34 -1.19 9.91 -13.15
C SER A 34 0.12 10.65 -13.00
N SER A 35 0.67 11.03 -14.13
CA SER A 35 1.99 11.65 -14.20
C SER A 35 2.11 12.90 -13.31
N ASP A 36 1.05 13.66 -13.20
CA ASP A 36 1.05 14.88 -12.41
C ASP A 36 1.15 14.61 -10.91
N ASP A 37 0.48 13.57 -10.43
CA ASP A 37 0.50 13.21 -9.01
C ASP A 37 1.82 12.56 -8.60
N VAL A 38 2.39 11.74 -9.46
CA VAL A 38 3.67 11.08 -9.19
C VAL A 38 4.84 12.05 -9.26
N GLU A 39 4.80 12.96 -10.20
CA GLU A 39 5.84 14.00 -10.31
C GLU A 39 5.84 14.99 -9.14
N CYS A 40 4.68 15.13 -8.46
CA CYS A 40 4.55 16.01 -7.31
C CYS A 40 4.92 15.37 -5.97
N ALA A 41 5.25 14.07 -5.95
CA ALA A 41 5.61 13.38 -4.72
C ALA A 41 7.07 13.66 -4.35
N ASP A 42 7.27 14.20 -3.16
CA ASP A 42 8.60 14.52 -2.64
C ASP A 42 9.26 13.32 -1.96
N TRP A 43 8.46 12.41 -1.44
CA TRP A 43 8.97 11.25 -0.73
C TRP A 43 7.94 10.12 -0.71
N TYR A 44 8.40 8.93 -0.32
CA TYR A 44 7.57 7.73 -0.27
C TYR A 44 7.68 7.09 1.11
N PRO A 45 6.58 7.01 1.86
CA PRO A 45 6.60 6.36 3.18
C PRO A 45 6.74 4.85 3.05
N ALA A 46 7.40 4.25 4.04
CA ALA A 46 7.49 2.81 4.14
C ALA A 46 6.13 2.23 4.51
N ALA A 47 5.80 1.08 3.95
CA ALA A 47 4.53 0.41 4.20
C ALA A 47 4.72 -1.10 4.27
N ASP A 48 3.94 -1.72 5.13
CA ASP A 48 3.83 -3.17 5.23
C ASP A 48 2.42 -3.60 4.85
N VAL A 49 2.32 -4.74 4.22
CA VAL A 49 1.03 -5.32 3.85
C VAL A 49 0.91 -6.70 4.49
N TYR A 50 -0.17 -6.89 5.23
CA TYR A 50 -0.47 -8.14 5.91
C TYR A 50 -1.75 -8.74 5.34
N GLU A 51 -1.83 -10.03 5.35
CA GLU A 51 -3.03 -10.76 4.94
C GLU A 51 -3.41 -11.76 6.01
N ASN A 52 -4.70 -11.80 6.34
CA ASN A 52 -5.27 -12.87 7.15
C ASN A 52 -6.49 -13.45 6.43
N ASN A 53 -7.22 -14.34 7.09
CA ASN A 53 -8.34 -15.03 6.44
C ASN A 53 -9.49 -14.12 6.02
N GLY A 54 -9.67 -13.00 6.70
CA GLY A 54 -10.81 -12.11 6.47
C GLY A 54 -10.50 -10.80 5.83
N GLU A 55 -9.22 -10.37 5.85
CA GLU A 55 -8.88 -9.03 5.39
C GLU A 55 -7.41 -8.90 5.01
N TYR A 56 -7.12 -7.86 4.24
CA TYR A 56 -5.77 -7.34 4.07
C TYR A 56 -5.60 -6.12 4.96
N ILE A 57 -4.40 -5.92 5.48
CA ILE A 57 -4.08 -4.75 6.30
C ILE A 57 -2.85 -4.08 5.68
N VAL A 58 -2.99 -2.81 5.35
CA VAL A 58 -1.89 -1.99 4.88
C VAL A 58 -1.51 -1.04 6.01
N ALA A 59 -0.26 -1.12 6.46
CA ALA A 59 0.26 -0.25 7.50
C ALA A 59 1.31 0.66 6.90
N VAL A 60 1.05 1.96 6.90
CA VAL A 60 1.93 2.97 6.33
C VAL A 60 2.54 3.80 7.45
N ASP A 61 3.86 3.89 7.48
CA ASP A 61 4.56 4.68 8.48
C ASP A 61 4.53 6.16 8.11
N LEU A 62 3.71 6.91 8.82
CA LEU A 62 3.48 8.33 8.55
C LEU A 62 3.59 9.18 9.83
N PRO A 63 4.72 9.11 10.53
CA PRO A 63 4.88 9.94 11.73
C PRO A 63 4.92 11.42 11.38
N GLY A 64 4.25 12.24 12.16
CA GLY A 64 4.27 13.69 11.97
C GLY A 64 3.50 14.21 10.76
N ILE A 65 2.58 13.42 10.25
CA ILE A 65 1.74 13.84 9.11
C ILE A 65 0.58 14.69 9.61
N ASP A 66 0.24 15.71 8.84
CA ASP A 66 -0.96 16.48 9.05
C ASP A 66 -2.18 15.68 8.60
N ARG A 67 -3.02 15.30 9.55
CA ARG A 67 -4.23 14.46 9.29
C ARG A 67 -5.16 15.11 8.28
N SER A 68 -5.23 16.42 8.27
CA SER A 68 -6.12 17.14 7.35
C SER A 68 -5.71 16.99 5.90
N THR A 69 -4.46 16.61 5.63
CA THR A 69 -3.95 16.40 4.27
C THR A 69 -4.06 14.96 3.80
N LEU A 70 -4.36 14.03 4.72
CA LEU A 70 -4.48 12.62 4.35
C LEU A 70 -5.67 12.37 3.45
N ASP A 71 -5.42 11.78 2.31
CA ASP A 71 -6.44 11.39 1.36
C ASP A 71 -6.20 9.95 0.94
N ILE A 72 -7.23 9.14 1.08
CA ILE A 72 -7.20 7.72 0.74
C ILE A 72 -8.32 7.48 -0.26
N SER A 73 -7.95 6.95 -1.41
CA SER A 73 -8.91 6.66 -2.46
C SER A 73 -8.66 5.28 -3.03
N ILE A 74 -9.71 4.66 -3.54
CA ILE A 74 -9.61 3.41 -4.27
C ILE A 74 -10.35 3.57 -5.59
N ASP A 75 -9.68 3.19 -6.65
CA ASP A 75 -10.23 3.25 -7.99
C ASP A 75 -9.61 2.13 -8.82
N ASP A 76 -10.46 1.36 -9.47
CA ASP A 76 -10.04 0.30 -10.38
C ASP A 76 -9.00 -0.64 -9.78
N ASN A 77 -9.26 -1.13 -8.56
CA ASN A 77 -8.37 -2.02 -7.80
C ASN A 77 -7.01 -1.40 -7.47
N ARG A 78 -6.97 -0.09 -7.40
CA ARG A 78 -5.77 0.66 -7.02
C ARG A 78 -6.08 1.53 -5.80
N LEU A 79 -5.40 1.25 -4.71
CA LEU A 79 -5.48 2.02 -3.48
C LEU A 79 -4.41 3.10 -3.50
N THR A 80 -4.81 4.35 -3.38
CA THR A 80 -3.90 5.48 -3.36
C THR A 80 -3.97 6.18 -2.01
N VAL A 81 -2.80 6.38 -1.40
CA VAL A 81 -2.66 7.13 -0.16
C VAL A 81 -1.77 8.32 -0.45
N LYS A 82 -2.25 9.50 -0.17
CA LYS A 82 -1.47 10.73 -0.35
C LYS A 82 -1.68 11.67 0.82
N GLY A 83 -0.72 12.56 0.99
CA GLY A 83 -0.76 13.53 2.07
C GLY A 83 0.49 14.37 2.08
N LYS A 84 0.67 15.11 3.17
CA LYS A 84 1.78 16.03 3.31
C LYS A 84 2.33 16.00 4.72
N ARG A 85 3.66 15.95 4.83
CA ARG A 85 4.36 16.23 6.07
C ARG A 85 4.82 17.69 6.05
N SER A 86 4.28 18.48 6.96
CA SER A 86 4.58 19.90 7.03
C SER A 86 5.97 20.14 7.60
N THR A 87 6.60 21.21 7.09
CA THR A 87 7.78 21.77 7.74
C THR A 87 7.32 22.73 8.84
N GLU A 88 8.03 22.75 9.96
CA GLU A 88 7.79 23.75 10.98
C GLU A 88 8.16 25.14 10.45
N ASN A 89 7.52 26.19 11.02
CA ASN A 89 7.77 27.58 10.63
C ASN A 89 9.11 28.11 11.12
N SER A 90 10.09 27.25 11.29
CA SER A 90 11.43 27.59 11.75
C SER A 90 12.45 27.30 10.66
N THR A 91 13.55 28.01 10.71
CA THR A 91 14.66 27.73 9.79
C THR A 91 15.26 26.36 10.13
N GLU A 92 15.25 25.47 9.18
CA GLU A 92 15.79 24.15 9.35
C GLU A 92 17.32 24.19 9.38
N GLN A 93 17.91 23.73 10.47
CA GLN A 93 19.36 23.64 10.61
C GLN A 93 19.89 22.29 10.14
N ARG A 94 19.10 21.23 10.32
CA ARG A 94 19.43 19.89 9.89
C ARG A 94 18.15 19.13 9.63
N GLY A 95 17.95 18.71 8.39
CA GLY A 95 16.77 17.97 7.99
C GLY A 95 17.13 16.59 7.46
N GLU A 96 16.92 15.56 8.28
CA GLU A 96 17.14 14.18 7.89
C GLU A 96 15.83 13.45 7.56
N CYS A 97 14.71 13.96 8.07
CA CYS A 97 13.41 13.35 7.83
C CYS A 97 12.83 13.80 6.49
N PRO A 98 12.29 12.88 5.70
CA PRO A 98 11.59 13.25 4.48
C PRO A 98 10.40 14.17 4.77
N LYS A 99 10.22 15.18 3.97
CA LYS A 99 9.16 16.18 4.13
C LYS A 99 8.51 16.48 2.78
N GLY A 100 7.34 17.09 2.86
CA GLY A 100 6.59 17.47 1.68
C GLY A 100 5.48 16.47 1.35
N ASN A 101 5.09 16.47 0.10
CA ASN A 101 4.02 15.62 -0.39
C ASN A 101 4.49 14.17 -0.54
N PHE A 102 3.65 13.24 -0.13
CA PHE A 102 3.91 11.83 -0.37
C PHE A 102 2.75 11.20 -1.14
N LEU A 103 3.06 10.12 -1.83
CA LEU A 103 2.10 9.31 -2.57
C LEU A 103 2.51 7.85 -2.49
N ARG A 104 1.57 6.99 -2.12
CA ARG A 104 1.74 5.54 -2.21
C ARG A 104 0.55 4.94 -2.91
N THR A 105 0.82 4.02 -3.82
CA THR A 105 -0.20 3.31 -4.57
C THR A 105 -0.01 1.82 -4.39
N PHE A 106 -1.10 1.12 -4.12
CA PHE A 106 -1.10 -0.33 -3.91
C PHE A 106 -2.10 -0.97 -4.85
N SER A 107 -1.69 -2.05 -5.49
CA SER A 107 -2.62 -2.89 -6.23
C SER A 107 -3.42 -3.74 -5.26
N VAL A 108 -4.73 -3.70 -5.39
CA VAL A 108 -5.65 -4.38 -4.49
C VAL A 108 -6.34 -5.52 -5.23
N PRO A 109 -6.41 -6.73 -4.64
CA PRO A 109 -7.12 -7.84 -5.30
C PRO A 109 -8.59 -7.52 -5.52
N ALA A 110 -9.15 -8.06 -6.60
CA ALA A 110 -10.55 -7.88 -6.93
C ALA A 110 -11.50 -8.47 -5.87
N SER A 111 -10.99 -9.35 -5.02
CA SER A 111 -11.75 -9.98 -3.95
C SER A 111 -12.02 -9.05 -2.76
N ILE A 112 -11.53 -7.83 -2.78
CA ILE A 112 -11.73 -6.86 -1.70
C ILE A 112 -13.13 -6.24 -1.82
N ASP A 113 -13.79 -6.09 -0.68
CA ASP A 113 -15.02 -5.33 -0.58
C ASP A 113 -14.69 -3.85 -0.44
N GLN A 114 -14.76 -3.12 -1.54
CA GLN A 114 -14.40 -1.72 -1.59
C GLN A 114 -15.33 -0.81 -0.79
N ARG A 115 -16.52 -1.30 -0.44
CA ARG A 115 -17.50 -0.50 0.32
C ARG A 115 -17.22 -0.47 1.81
N ASP A 116 -16.43 -1.39 2.30
CA ASP A 116 -16.19 -1.57 3.73
C ASP A 116 -14.73 -1.35 4.12
N ILE A 117 -14.00 -0.59 3.33
CA ILE A 117 -12.62 -0.22 3.63
C ILE A 117 -12.60 0.78 4.77
N LYS A 118 -11.81 0.51 5.78
CA LYS A 118 -11.64 1.37 6.95
C LYS A 118 -10.20 1.78 7.10
N ALA A 119 -9.99 3.01 7.52
CA ALA A 119 -8.66 3.53 7.79
C ALA A 119 -8.62 4.17 9.16
N ASP A 120 -7.52 3.95 9.87
CA ASP A 120 -7.27 4.52 11.18
C ASP A 120 -5.83 5.02 11.24
N TYR A 121 -5.65 6.23 11.75
CA TYR A 121 -4.33 6.84 11.94
C TYR A 121 -4.06 7.02 13.41
N LYS A 122 -3.10 6.26 13.92
CA LYS A 122 -2.76 6.26 15.33
C LYS A 122 -1.26 6.04 15.52
N ASP A 123 -0.66 6.77 16.44
CA ASP A 123 0.75 6.63 16.81
C ASP A 123 1.70 6.72 15.60
N GLY A 124 1.37 7.57 14.63
CA GLY A 124 2.17 7.75 13.43
C GLY A 124 2.04 6.65 12.39
N VAL A 125 1.12 5.74 12.55
CA VAL A 125 0.87 4.65 11.61
C VAL A 125 -0.54 4.75 11.04
N LEU A 126 -0.64 4.80 9.73
CA LEU A 126 -1.91 4.72 9.04
C LEU A 126 -2.19 3.24 8.75
N GLN A 127 -3.25 2.73 9.35
CA GLN A 127 -3.67 1.35 9.13
C GLN A 127 -4.94 1.33 8.30
N ILE A 128 -4.87 0.67 7.16
CA ILE A 128 -5.99 0.54 6.24
C ILE A 128 -6.42 -0.92 6.22
N ARG A 129 -7.66 -1.17 6.56
CA ARG A 129 -8.24 -2.50 6.56
C ARG A 129 -9.09 -2.71 5.33
N LEU A 130 -8.76 -3.75 4.59
CA LEU A 130 -9.39 -4.07 3.32
C LEU A 130 -10.07 -5.43 3.48
N PRO A 131 -11.36 -5.48 3.85
CA PRO A 131 -12.03 -6.75 4.05
C PRO A 131 -12.19 -7.49 2.74
N LYS A 132 -12.01 -8.80 2.81
CA LYS A 132 -12.27 -9.66 1.67
C LYS A 132 -13.77 -9.85 1.51
N GLN A 133 -14.22 -9.89 0.26
CA GLN A 133 -15.59 -10.31 0.00
C GLN A 133 -15.78 -11.73 0.52
N PRO A 134 -16.98 -12.04 1.09
CA PRO A 134 -17.26 -13.41 1.49
C PRO A 134 -17.00 -14.33 0.30
N GLU A 135 -16.19 -15.36 0.53
CA GLU A 135 -15.92 -16.32 -0.52
C GLU A 135 -17.24 -16.77 -1.13
N ARG A 136 -17.42 -16.48 -2.40
CA ARG A 136 -18.40 -17.20 -3.17
C ARG A 136 -17.87 -18.63 -3.22
N LYS A 137 -18.37 -19.47 -2.30
CA LYS A 137 -18.13 -20.88 -2.37
C LYS A 137 -18.42 -21.30 -3.79
N ALA A 138 -17.44 -21.92 -4.45
CA ALA A 138 -17.64 -22.48 -5.74
C ALA A 138 -18.98 -23.19 -5.75
N GLN A 139 -19.94 -22.63 -6.47
CA GLN A 139 -21.25 -23.24 -6.54
C GLN A 139 -21.10 -24.56 -7.27
N ARG A 140 -21.37 -25.62 -6.54
CA ARG A 140 -21.49 -26.93 -7.14
C ARG A 140 -22.71 -26.92 -8.03
N ILE A 141 -22.46 -26.89 -9.32
CA ILE A 141 -23.54 -27.01 -10.29
C ILE A 141 -23.89 -28.48 -10.43
N GLU A 142 -25.08 -28.85 -10.00
CA GLU A 142 -25.58 -30.20 -10.24
C GLU A 142 -25.89 -30.39 -11.70
N ILE A 143 -25.20 -31.33 -12.32
CA ILE A 143 -25.49 -31.71 -13.70
C ILE A 143 -26.67 -32.68 -13.66
N LYS A 144 -27.82 -32.20 -14.15
CA LYS A 144 -28.95 -33.09 -14.35
C LYS A 144 -28.71 -33.89 -15.63
N VAL A 145 -28.43 -35.18 -15.44
CA VAL A 145 -28.40 -36.13 -16.55
C VAL A 145 -29.82 -36.64 -16.76
N SER A 146 -30.38 -36.21 -17.86
CA SER A 146 -31.67 -36.75 -18.28
C SER A 146 -31.49 -37.98 -19.14
#